data_eeebb81875608f5c7b82730c2d9a3245
#
_entry.id   eeebb81875608f5c7b82730c2d9a3245
#
_cell.length_a   1.000
_cell.length_b   1.000
_cell.length_c   1.000
_cell.angle_alpha   90.00
_cell.angle_beta   90.00
_cell.angle_gamma   90.00
#
_symmetry.space_group_name_H-M   'P 1'
#
loop_
_entity.id
_entity.type
_entity.pdbx_description
1 polymer ?
#
loop_
_entity_poly.entity_id
_entity_poly.type
_entity_poly.pdbx_seq_one_letter_code
_entity_poly.pdbx_strand_id
1 'polypeptide(L)'
;MKKTILFLFIMLNSSCTNSIFWENYDESIEILQSKSNANTRMQFKLIQSKNEIKNEWFKNISKELSQFGEEKYNSLKTLIIEKSIPEIQTSILNNNLTYENLVLFYLYRIQSIEFNKNEYLNSIISINNNVIKEAKEKDKSKPKS
;
A
#
# COMPACT_ATOMS: atom_id res chain seq x y z
N MET A 1 16.92 58.19 10.22
CA MET A 1 15.87 57.29 9.67
C MET A 1 16.51 55.95 9.34
N LYS A 2 16.36 54.93 10.18
CA LYS A 2 16.92 53.58 9.98
C LYS A 2 15.88 52.74 9.25
N LYS A 3 16.17 52.29 8.00
CA LYS A 3 15.34 51.38 7.22
C LYS A 3 15.62 49.94 7.71
N THR A 4 14.66 49.37 8.40
CA THR A 4 14.68 47.96 8.80
C THR A 4 14.22 47.12 7.59
N ILE A 5 15.13 46.34 6.97
CA ILE A 5 14.84 45.40 5.93
C ILE A 5 14.33 44.11 6.61
N LEU A 6 13.04 43.86 6.47
CA LEU A 6 12.40 42.60 6.92
C LEU A 6 12.70 41.52 5.89
N PHE A 7 13.63 40.62 6.23
CA PHE A 7 13.92 39.42 5.40
C PHE A 7 12.84 38.37 5.66
N LEU A 8 11.89 38.27 4.74
CA LEU A 8 10.86 37.24 4.75
C LEU A 8 11.50 35.92 4.28
N PHE A 9 11.86 35.05 5.24
CA PHE A 9 12.39 33.71 4.96
C PHE A 9 11.23 32.81 4.57
N ILE A 10 10.96 32.66 3.26
CA ILE A 10 10.00 31.70 2.75
C ILE A 10 10.66 30.32 2.82
N MET A 11 10.32 29.55 3.86
CA MET A 11 10.63 28.13 3.95
C MET A 11 9.80 27.40 2.90
N LEU A 12 10.40 27.15 1.73
CA LEU A 12 9.90 26.20 0.74
C LEU A 12 10.03 24.80 1.36
N ASN A 13 8.97 24.33 2.00
CA ASN A 13 8.83 22.93 2.34
C ASN A 13 8.64 22.13 1.03
N SER A 14 9.75 21.74 0.41
CA SER A 14 9.76 20.73 -0.63
C SER A 14 9.38 19.41 0.03
N SER A 15 8.09 19.11 0.11
CA SER A 15 7.61 17.79 0.43
C SER A 15 8.04 16.87 -0.73
N CYS A 16 9.19 16.23 -0.58
CA CYS A 16 9.59 15.11 -1.43
C CYS A 16 8.61 13.97 -1.12
N THR A 17 7.53 13.89 -1.88
CA THR A 17 6.73 12.67 -1.94
C THR A 17 7.58 11.63 -2.63
N ASN A 18 8.25 10.77 -1.86
CA ASN A 18 8.86 9.55 -2.39
C ASN A 18 7.73 8.70 -2.95
N SER A 19 7.47 8.80 -4.25
CA SER A 19 6.55 7.90 -4.91
C SER A 19 7.16 6.50 -4.84
N ILE A 20 6.52 5.62 -4.09
CA ILE A 20 6.88 4.21 -4.08
C ILE A 20 6.60 3.68 -5.48
N PHE A 21 7.64 3.26 -6.17
CA PHE A 21 7.56 2.74 -7.52
C PHE A 21 8.20 1.35 -7.58
N TRP A 22 7.47 0.38 -8.17
CA TRP A 22 7.98 -0.95 -8.41
C TRP A 22 8.76 -0.97 -9.71
N GLU A 23 10.00 -1.42 -9.67
CA GLU A 23 10.83 -1.65 -10.83
C GLU A 23 10.70 -3.11 -11.27
N ASN A 24 10.38 -3.30 -12.56
CA ASN A 24 10.21 -4.62 -13.11
C ASN A 24 11.52 -5.39 -13.13
N TYR A 25 11.49 -6.68 -12.77
CA TYR A 25 12.61 -7.58 -12.97
C TYR A 25 12.68 -8.00 -14.44
N ASP A 26 13.87 -7.92 -15.04
CA ASP A 26 14.11 -8.39 -16.41
C ASP A 26 14.45 -9.88 -16.40
N GLU A 27 13.50 -10.71 -16.84
CA GLU A 27 13.62 -12.17 -16.92
C GLU A 27 14.24 -12.65 -18.25
N SER A 28 14.74 -11.76 -19.08
CA SER A 28 15.22 -12.11 -20.43
C SER A 28 16.33 -13.16 -20.41
N ILE A 29 17.23 -13.08 -19.42
CA ILE A 29 18.35 -14.02 -19.26
C ILE A 29 17.86 -15.42 -18.93
N GLU A 30 16.95 -15.54 -17.96
CA GLU A 30 16.36 -16.83 -17.52
C GLU A 30 15.54 -17.47 -18.63
N ILE A 31 14.79 -16.68 -19.39
CA ILE A 31 14.03 -17.14 -20.56
C ILE A 31 14.97 -17.70 -21.64
N LEU A 32 16.08 -17.03 -21.92
CA LEU A 32 17.07 -17.50 -22.89
C LEU A 32 17.74 -18.80 -22.42
N GLN A 33 18.15 -18.88 -21.16
CA GLN A 33 18.74 -20.08 -20.57
C GLN A 33 17.76 -21.27 -20.60
N SER A 34 16.50 -21.02 -20.24
CA SER A 34 15.45 -22.04 -20.33
C SER A 34 15.26 -22.56 -21.75
N LYS A 35 15.19 -21.68 -22.74
CA LYS A 35 15.04 -22.04 -24.15
C LYS A 35 16.21 -22.84 -24.73
N SER A 36 17.42 -22.66 -24.19
CA SER A 36 18.64 -23.39 -24.62
C SER A 36 18.75 -24.79 -24.03
N ASN A 37 17.84 -25.20 -23.12
CA ASN A 37 17.89 -26.51 -22.51
C ASN A 37 17.67 -27.63 -23.54
N ALA A 38 18.52 -28.67 -23.50
CA ALA A 38 18.43 -29.83 -24.41
C ALA A 38 17.13 -30.64 -24.21
N ASN A 39 16.55 -30.61 -23.00
CA ASN A 39 15.28 -31.25 -22.72
C ASN A 39 14.12 -30.27 -22.97
N THR A 40 13.32 -30.56 -23.99
CA THR A 40 12.17 -29.73 -24.40
C THR A 40 11.18 -29.48 -23.26
N ARG A 41 11.01 -30.42 -22.33
CA ARG A 41 10.12 -30.27 -21.18
C ARG A 41 10.63 -29.21 -20.19
N MET A 42 11.92 -28.88 -20.21
CA MET A 42 12.55 -27.86 -19.39
C MET A 42 12.61 -26.49 -20.09
N GLN A 43 12.18 -26.40 -21.34
CA GLN A 43 12.10 -25.18 -22.13
C GLN A 43 10.79 -24.43 -21.79
N PHE A 44 10.54 -24.17 -20.51
CA PHE A 44 9.34 -23.45 -20.08
C PHE A 44 9.54 -21.94 -20.20
N LYS A 45 8.45 -21.27 -20.50
CA LYS A 45 8.40 -19.81 -20.49
C LYS A 45 8.07 -19.36 -19.07
N LEU A 46 8.94 -18.57 -18.46
CA LEU A 46 8.64 -17.94 -17.19
C LEU A 46 7.44 -17.00 -17.36
N ILE A 47 6.52 -17.08 -16.42
CA ILE A 47 5.38 -16.16 -16.37
C ILE A 47 5.89 -14.91 -15.67
N GLN A 48 6.13 -13.87 -16.44
CA GLN A 48 6.38 -12.56 -15.87
C GLN A 48 5.17 -12.15 -15.04
N SER A 49 5.39 -11.90 -13.76
CA SER A 49 4.38 -11.20 -12.98
C SER A 49 4.18 -9.85 -13.67
N LYS A 50 2.92 -9.51 -14.01
CA LYS A 50 2.61 -8.24 -14.70
C LYS A 50 2.79 -7.09 -13.71
N ASN A 51 4.04 -6.71 -13.48
CA ASN A 51 4.42 -5.66 -12.54
C ASN A 51 3.89 -4.29 -12.93
N GLU A 52 3.55 -4.09 -14.21
CA GLU A 52 2.81 -2.92 -14.67
C GLU A 52 1.49 -2.73 -13.90
N ILE A 53 0.81 -3.83 -13.61
CA ILE A 53 -0.41 -3.82 -12.79
C ILE A 53 -0.11 -3.42 -11.35
N LYS A 54 1.06 -3.79 -10.81
CA LYS A 54 1.44 -3.50 -9.42
C LYS A 54 1.53 -2.00 -9.15
N ASN A 55 2.09 -1.23 -10.05
CA ASN A 55 2.14 0.24 -9.94
C ASN A 55 0.74 0.89 -10.06
N GLU A 56 -0.18 0.26 -10.76
CA GLU A 56 -1.56 0.76 -10.88
C GLU A 56 -2.43 0.45 -9.66
N TRP A 57 -2.09 -0.57 -8.85
CA TRP A 57 -2.92 -0.99 -7.70
C TRP A 57 -3.21 0.14 -6.71
N PHE A 58 -2.24 1.01 -6.48
CA PHE A 58 -2.34 2.07 -5.49
C PHE A 58 -2.56 3.46 -6.09
N LYS A 59 -2.61 3.57 -7.43
CA LYS A 59 -2.73 4.85 -8.13
C LYS A 59 -3.94 5.65 -7.67
N ASN A 60 -5.10 5.00 -7.62
CA ASN A 60 -6.37 5.65 -7.28
C ASN A 60 -6.54 5.91 -5.78
N ILE A 61 -5.72 5.30 -4.93
CA ILE A 61 -5.81 5.37 -3.46
C ILE A 61 -4.53 5.91 -2.82
N SER A 62 -3.60 6.38 -3.65
CA SER A 62 -2.28 6.89 -3.20
C SER A 62 -2.40 8.08 -2.25
N LYS A 63 -3.39 8.95 -2.47
CA LYS A 63 -3.65 10.11 -1.63
C LYS A 63 -4.08 9.69 -0.22
N GLU A 64 -5.04 8.78 -0.13
CA GLU A 64 -5.54 8.25 1.15
C GLU A 64 -4.44 7.52 1.92
N LEU A 65 -3.61 6.71 1.22
CA LEU A 65 -2.49 6.02 1.84
C LEU A 65 -1.40 6.98 2.35
N SER A 66 -1.08 8.03 1.59
CA SER A 66 -0.11 9.03 2.03
C SER A 66 -0.60 9.82 3.24
N GLN A 67 -1.90 10.11 3.31
CA GLN A 67 -2.52 10.77 4.46
C GLN A 67 -2.60 9.86 5.69
N PHE A 68 -2.79 8.56 5.48
CA PHE A 68 -2.83 7.58 6.55
C PHE A 68 -1.45 7.46 7.23
N GLY A 69 -0.40 7.26 6.46
CA GLY A 69 0.99 7.29 6.88
C GLY A 69 1.41 6.25 7.92
N GLU A 70 2.69 6.24 8.21
CA GLU A 70 3.31 5.26 9.12
C GLU A 70 2.89 5.45 10.58
N GLU A 71 2.74 6.68 11.03
CA GLU A 71 2.35 6.98 12.42
C GLU A 71 0.98 6.39 12.73
N LYS A 72 0.00 6.62 11.85
CA LYS A 72 -1.34 6.05 12.00
C LYS A 72 -1.33 4.52 11.91
N TYR A 73 -0.55 3.95 10.97
CA TYR A 73 -0.35 2.53 10.89
C TYR A 73 0.16 1.93 12.21
N ASN A 74 1.20 2.52 12.80
CA ASN A 74 1.78 2.05 14.05
C ASN A 74 0.80 2.18 15.24
N SER A 75 0.02 3.24 15.31
CA SER A 75 -0.97 3.44 16.38
C SER A 75 -2.10 2.41 16.36
N LEU A 76 -2.44 1.85 15.20
CA LEU A 76 -3.53 0.88 15.05
C LEU A 76 -3.08 -0.58 15.22
N LYS A 77 -1.77 -0.86 15.22
CA LYS A 77 -1.24 -2.24 15.33
C LYS A 77 -1.84 -3.00 16.50
N THR A 78 -1.93 -2.39 17.67
CA THR A 78 -2.43 -3.05 18.90
C THR A 78 -3.91 -3.39 18.85
N LEU A 79 -4.68 -2.73 17.99
CA LEU A 79 -6.11 -2.97 17.80
C LEU A 79 -6.40 -4.00 16.70
N ILE A 80 -5.41 -4.31 15.85
CA ILE A 80 -5.64 -5.11 14.64
C ILE A 80 -4.77 -6.37 14.60
N ILE A 81 -3.45 -6.23 14.87
CA ILE A 81 -2.53 -7.36 14.77
C ILE A 81 -2.78 -8.32 15.92
N GLU A 82 -2.79 -9.62 15.61
CA GLU A 82 -3.05 -10.72 16.57
C GLU A 82 -4.41 -10.65 17.26
N LYS A 83 -5.35 -9.88 16.70
CA LYS A 83 -6.73 -9.82 17.16
C LYS A 83 -7.62 -10.77 16.38
N SER A 84 -8.51 -11.44 17.10
CA SER A 84 -9.56 -12.25 16.50
C SER A 84 -10.63 -11.36 15.83
N ILE A 85 -11.39 -11.94 14.92
CA ILE A 85 -12.49 -11.22 14.25
C ILE A 85 -13.49 -10.61 15.27
N PRO A 86 -13.93 -11.31 16.33
CA PRO A 86 -14.82 -10.73 17.34
C PRO A 86 -14.21 -9.53 18.07
N GLU A 87 -12.90 -9.56 18.38
CA GLU A 87 -12.22 -8.41 19.02
C GLU A 87 -12.17 -7.19 18.12
N ILE A 88 -11.88 -7.38 16.80
CA ILE A 88 -11.91 -6.31 15.82
C ILE A 88 -13.32 -5.74 15.69
N GLN A 89 -14.33 -6.60 15.60
CA GLN A 89 -15.73 -6.17 15.55
C GLN A 89 -16.13 -5.37 16.80
N THR A 90 -15.72 -5.82 17.99
CA THR A 90 -15.94 -5.09 19.24
C THR A 90 -15.27 -3.71 19.23
N SER A 91 -14.04 -3.62 18.72
CA SER A 91 -13.34 -2.34 18.58
C SER A 91 -14.06 -1.38 17.63
N ILE A 92 -14.67 -1.90 16.56
CA ILE A 92 -15.46 -1.09 15.62
C ILE A 92 -16.78 -0.64 16.27
N LEU A 93 -17.47 -1.51 17.00
CA LEU A 93 -18.71 -1.16 17.70
C LEU A 93 -18.47 -0.08 18.76
N ASN A 94 -17.37 -0.18 19.48
CA ASN A 94 -16.98 0.78 20.52
C ASN A 94 -16.35 2.08 19.96
N ASN A 95 -16.34 2.28 18.65
CA ASN A 95 -15.74 3.44 17.96
C ASN A 95 -14.23 3.61 18.16
N ASN A 96 -13.51 2.58 18.63
CA ASN A 96 -12.05 2.59 18.75
C ASN A 96 -11.37 2.35 17.40
N LEU A 97 -12.08 1.72 16.45
CA LEU A 97 -11.64 1.43 15.10
C LEU A 97 -12.78 1.73 14.11
N THR A 98 -12.45 2.10 12.88
CA THR A 98 -13.41 2.24 11.78
C THR A 98 -13.10 1.21 10.69
N TYR A 99 -14.10 0.88 9.85
CA TYR A 99 -13.87 0.04 8.67
C TYR A 99 -12.88 0.71 7.71
N GLU A 100 -12.96 2.05 7.55
CA GLU A 100 -12.00 2.80 6.75
C GLU A 100 -10.57 2.62 7.27
N ASN A 101 -10.34 2.82 8.57
CA ASN A 101 -9.01 2.66 9.17
C ASN A 101 -8.50 1.21 9.07
N LEU A 102 -9.37 0.21 9.23
CA LEU A 102 -9.02 -1.20 9.07
C LEU A 102 -8.56 -1.50 7.64
N VAL A 103 -9.28 -1.01 6.64
CA VAL A 103 -8.93 -1.16 5.22
C VAL A 103 -7.62 -0.44 4.90
N LEU A 104 -7.48 0.82 5.30
CA LEU A 104 -6.25 1.59 5.08
C LEU A 104 -5.04 0.95 5.75
N PHE A 105 -5.21 0.37 6.93
CA PHE A 105 -4.15 -0.37 7.63
C PHE A 105 -3.62 -1.53 6.79
N TYR A 106 -4.50 -2.36 6.24
CA TYR A 106 -4.07 -3.49 5.42
C TYR A 106 -3.54 -3.06 4.05
N LEU A 107 -4.11 -2.05 3.43
CA LEU A 107 -3.59 -1.50 2.16
C LEU A 107 -2.18 -0.91 2.34
N TYR A 108 -1.95 -0.18 3.42
CA TYR A 108 -0.62 0.33 3.77
C TYR A 108 0.39 -0.81 4.00
N ARG A 109 -0.03 -1.84 4.73
CA ARG A 109 0.80 -3.03 4.97
C ARG A 109 1.12 -3.79 3.68
N ILE A 110 0.14 -4.00 2.80
CA ILE A 110 0.34 -4.61 1.49
C ILE A 110 1.34 -3.77 0.69
N GLN A 111 1.15 -2.46 0.62
CA GLN A 111 2.06 -1.59 -0.10
C GLN A 111 3.50 -1.69 0.45
N SER A 112 3.67 -1.64 1.76
CA SER A 112 5.00 -1.69 2.39
C SER A 112 5.73 -3.01 2.14
N ILE A 113 5.02 -4.14 2.07
CA ILE A 113 5.61 -5.46 1.82
C ILE A 113 5.82 -5.68 0.32
N GLU A 114 4.77 -5.49 -0.49
CA GLU A 114 4.80 -5.85 -1.91
C GLU A 114 5.70 -4.92 -2.75
N PHE A 115 6.00 -3.71 -2.26
CA PHE A 115 6.94 -2.78 -2.92
C PHE A 115 8.34 -2.79 -2.31
N ASN A 116 8.59 -3.66 -1.33
CA ASN A 116 9.93 -3.88 -0.80
C ASN A 116 10.66 -4.89 -1.70
N LYS A 117 11.70 -4.45 -2.42
CA LYS A 117 12.47 -5.27 -3.37
C LYS A 117 13.09 -6.53 -2.76
N ASN A 118 13.33 -6.53 -1.44
CA ASN A 118 13.99 -7.64 -0.75
C ASN A 118 13.02 -8.62 -0.09
N GLU A 119 11.77 -8.21 0.14
CA GLU A 119 10.83 -8.94 1.00
C GLU A 119 9.45 -9.15 0.36
N TYR A 120 9.26 -8.74 -0.91
CA TYR A 120 7.96 -8.89 -1.56
C TYR A 120 7.54 -10.36 -1.67
N LEU A 121 6.27 -10.61 -1.40
CA LEU A 121 5.70 -11.96 -1.40
C LEU A 121 5.03 -12.33 -2.73
N ASN A 122 4.73 -11.33 -3.57
CA ASN A 122 3.97 -11.49 -4.80
C ASN A 122 2.63 -12.23 -4.57
N SER A 123 2.00 -11.95 -3.44
CA SER A 123 0.81 -12.65 -2.94
C SER A 123 -0.50 -12.03 -3.41
N ILE A 124 -0.47 -10.82 -3.96
CA ILE A 124 -1.65 -10.05 -4.35
C ILE A 124 -1.80 -10.07 -5.88
N ILE A 125 -2.97 -10.45 -6.36
CA ILE A 125 -3.30 -10.46 -7.79
C ILE A 125 -3.90 -9.11 -8.21
N SER A 126 -4.80 -8.56 -7.38
CA SER A 126 -5.46 -7.27 -7.63
C SER A 126 -6.01 -6.67 -6.35
N ILE A 127 -6.26 -5.37 -6.37
CA ILE A 127 -6.89 -4.63 -5.28
C ILE A 127 -8.24 -4.07 -5.79
N ASN A 128 -9.27 -4.18 -4.95
CA ASN A 128 -10.56 -3.55 -5.23
C ASN A 128 -10.43 -2.02 -5.17
N ASN A 129 -10.58 -1.35 -6.31
CA ASN A 129 -10.47 0.11 -6.43
C ASN A 129 -11.53 0.88 -5.62
N ASN A 130 -12.64 0.24 -5.24
CA ASN A 130 -13.72 0.85 -4.48
C ASN A 130 -13.64 0.55 -2.98
N VAL A 131 -12.65 -0.21 -2.51
CA VAL A 131 -12.60 -0.73 -1.13
C VAL A 131 -12.68 0.36 -0.06
N ILE A 132 -12.05 1.51 -0.26
CA ILE A 132 -12.11 2.64 0.70
C ILE A 132 -13.52 3.26 0.71
N LYS A 133 -14.14 3.43 -0.45
CA LYS A 133 -15.51 3.93 -0.55
C LYS A 133 -16.49 3.00 0.16
N GLU A 134 -16.39 1.70 -0.09
CA GLU A 134 -17.21 0.68 0.55
C GLU A 134 -17.02 0.67 2.08
N ALA A 135 -15.79 0.81 2.55
CA ALA A 135 -15.49 0.90 3.98
C ALA A 135 -16.14 2.15 4.62
N LYS A 136 -16.04 3.31 3.99
CA LYS A 136 -16.71 4.56 4.43
C LYS A 136 -18.23 4.42 4.47
N GLU A 137 -18.82 3.76 3.49
CA GLU A 137 -20.27 3.49 3.46
C GLU A 137 -20.65 2.54 4.60
N LYS A 138 -19.84 1.54 4.88
CA LYS A 138 -20.04 0.62 6.01
C LYS A 138 -19.98 1.35 7.35
N ASP A 139 -19.04 2.28 7.53
CA ASP A 139 -18.95 3.10 8.75
C ASP A 139 -20.20 3.96 8.98
N LYS A 140 -20.83 4.46 7.91
CA LYS A 140 -22.08 5.23 8.00
C LYS A 140 -23.29 4.36 8.38
N SER A 141 -23.28 3.11 7.96
CA SER A 141 -24.40 2.16 8.15
C SER A 141 -24.31 1.33 9.43
N LYS A 142 -23.20 1.45 10.21
CA LYS A 142 -23.07 0.69 11.44
C LYS A 142 -24.10 1.14 12.47
N PRO A 143 -24.65 0.22 13.30
CA PRO A 143 -25.54 0.59 14.39
C PRO A 143 -24.87 1.62 15.30
N LYS A 144 -25.60 2.68 15.65
CA LYS A 144 -25.14 3.61 16.69
C LYS A 144 -25.36 2.93 18.03
N SER A 145 -24.28 2.70 18.77
CA SER A 145 -24.33 2.25 20.17
C SER A 145 -24.91 3.33 21.07
#